data_f5e40dd9bcce61d8aab2f858b29cafe7
#
_entry.id   f5e40dd9bcce61d8aab2f858b29cafe7
#
_cell.length_a   1.000
_cell.length_b   1.000
_cell.length_c   1.000
_cell.angle_alpha   90.00
_cell.angle_beta   90.00
_cell.angle_gamma   90.00
#
_symmetry.space_group_name_H-M   'P 1'
#
loop_
_entity.id
_entity.type
_entity.pdbx_description
1 polymer ?
#
loop_
_entity_poly.entity_id
_entity_poly.type
_entity_poly.pdbx_seq_one_letter_code
_entity_poly.pdbx_strand_id
1 'polypeptide(L)'
;MKIIKRNGSEAVFDITKIIAAITKANKVVPDAQRLTKQQIIEISDHVQEVCYARGHAMNVEEIQDIVEDAIMATGAYEVARRYITYRYVQSLKRTHN
;
A
#
# COMPACT_ATOMS: atom_id res chain seq x y z
N MET A 1 9.32 12.21 5.76
CA MET A 1 7.88 12.54 5.70
C MET A 1 7.14 11.84 6.83
N LYS A 2 6.27 12.55 7.50
CA LYS A 2 5.49 12.01 8.61
C LYS A 2 4.22 11.35 8.14
N ILE A 3 3.85 10.27 8.83
CA ILE A 3 2.59 9.56 8.63
C ILE A 3 1.79 9.65 9.91
N ILE A 4 0.49 9.89 9.79
CA ILE A 4 -0.44 9.90 10.92
C ILE A 4 -1.13 8.53 10.96
N LYS A 5 -0.90 7.78 12.03
CA LYS A 5 -1.53 6.49 12.23
C LYS A 5 -2.99 6.66 12.65
N ARG A 6 -3.77 5.55 12.59
CA ARG A 6 -5.19 5.57 12.98
C ARG A 6 -5.42 6.07 14.39
N ASN A 7 -4.49 5.79 15.32
CA ASN A 7 -4.60 6.23 16.70
C ASN A 7 -4.11 7.67 16.93
N GLY A 8 -3.78 8.39 15.87
CA GLY A 8 -3.30 9.76 15.92
C GLY A 8 -1.80 9.90 16.17
N SER A 9 -1.09 8.81 16.43
CA SER A 9 0.37 8.88 16.62
C SER A 9 1.09 9.08 15.28
N GLU A 10 2.31 9.61 15.34
CA GLU A 10 3.13 9.87 14.17
C GLU A 10 4.14 8.75 13.95
N ALA A 11 4.47 8.53 12.68
CA ALA A 11 5.52 7.62 12.26
C ALA A 11 6.26 8.22 11.08
N VAL A 12 7.43 7.69 10.76
CA VAL A 12 8.19 8.08 9.57
C VAL A 12 7.74 7.21 8.40
N PHE A 13 7.62 7.81 7.22
CA PHE A 13 7.32 7.06 6.00
C PHE A 13 8.40 6.00 5.77
N ASP A 14 7.97 4.78 5.52
CA ASP A 14 8.87 3.64 5.31
C ASP A 14 8.38 2.83 4.10
N ILE A 15 9.08 3.02 2.97
CA ILE A 15 8.73 2.37 1.71
C ILE A 15 8.79 0.84 1.81
N THR A 16 9.60 0.29 2.71
CA THR A 16 9.71 -1.17 2.86
C THR A 16 8.41 -1.78 3.36
N LYS A 17 7.63 -1.03 4.12
CA LYS A 17 6.30 -1.49 4.59
C LYS A 17 5.31 -1.57 3.43
N ILE A 18 5.40 -0.64 2.48
CA ILE A 18 4.56 -0.66 1.28
C ILE A 18 4.93 -1.86 0.42
N ILE A 19 6.22 -2.07 0.18
CA ILE A 19 6.71 -3.21 -0.59
C ILE A 19 6.24 -4.53 0.05
N ALA A 20 6.35 -4.63 1.37
CA ALA A 20 5.93 -5.84 2.10
C ALA A 20 4.42 -6.09 1.97
N ALA A 21 3.60 -5.05 2.06
CA ALA A 21 2.14 -5.17 1.95
C ALA A 21 1.73 -5.63 0.55
N ILE A 22 2.31 -5.04 -0.50
CA ILE A 22 2.03 -5.43 -1.87
C ILE A 22 2.51 -6.87 -2.12
N THR A 23 3.68 -7.23 -1.60
CA THR A 23 4.23 -8.58 -1.74
C THR A 23 3.32 -9.62 -1.11
N LYS A 24 2.76 -9.34 0.06
CA LYS A 24 1.80 -10.23 0.72
C LYS A 24 0.55 -10.44 -0.13
N ALA A 25 0.00 -9.37 -0.69
CA ALA A 25 -1.16 -9.46 -1.57
C ALA A 25 -0.83 -10.27 -2.83
N ASN A 26 0.37 -10.06 -3.38
CA ASN A 26 0.82 -10.72 -4.59
C ASN A 26 0.99 -12.24 -4.44
N LYS A 27 1.41 -12.70 -3.25
CA LYS A 27 1.68 -14.12 -2.99
C LYS A 27 0.47 -15.02 -3.15
N VAL A 28 -0.72 -14.53 -2.88
CA VAL A 28 -1.95 -15.31 -2.90
C VAL A 28 -2.68 -15.25 -4.24
N VAL A 29 -2.08 -14.56 -5.22
CA VAL A 29 -2.62 -14.43 -6.58
C VAL A 29 -1.99 -15.51 -7.45
N PRO A 30 -2.74 -16.13 -8.40
CA PRO A 30 -2.16 -17.09 -9.35
C PRO A 30 -0.97 -16.49 -10.11
N ASP A 31 0.03 -17.31 -10.40
CA ASP A 31 1.29 -16.87 -11.03
C ASP A 31 1.07 -16.03 -12.27
N ALA A 32 0.12 -16.41 -13.13
CA ALA A 32 -0.14 -15.70 -14.37
C ALA A 32 -0.65 -14.26 -14.16
N GLN A 33 -1.12 -13.94 -12.95
CA GLN A 33 -1.73 -12.65 -12.64
C GLN A 33 -0.90 -11.85 -11.65
N ARG A 34 0.26 -12.37 -11.27
CA ARG A 34 1.14 -11.71 -10.30
C ARG A 34 1.91 -10.55 -10.91
N LEU A 35 2.22 -9.59 -10.05
CA LEU A 35 3.22 -8.57 -10.34
C LEU A 35 4.61 -9.19 -10.20
N THR A 36 5.56 -8.72 -11.00
CA THR A 36 6.96 -9.05 -10.80
C THR A 36 7.52 -8.25 -9.64
N LYS A 37 8.65 -8.68 -9.10
CA LYS A 37 9.34 -7.95 -8.04
C LYS A 37 9.68 -6.52 -8.49
N GLN A 38 10.13 -6.37 -9.73
CA GLN A 38 10.47 -5.06 -10.29
C GLN A 38 9.24 -4.15 -10.36
N GLN A 39 8.09 -4.69 -10.76
CA GLN A 39 6.85 -3.92 -10.81
C GLN A 39 6.44 -3.45 -9.41
N ILE A 40 6.60 -4.29 -8.40
CA ILE A 40 6.29 -3.92 -7.01
C ILE A 40 7.18 -2.76 -6.56
N ILE A 41 8.47 -2.81 -6.88
CA ILE A 41 9.41 -1.73 -6.55
C ILE A 41 9.00 -0.43 -7.26
N GLU A 42 8.68 -0.50 -8.54
CA GLU A 42 8.26 0.67 -9.32
C GLU A 42 6.97 1.30 -8.78
N ILE A 43 6.00 0.47 -8.41
CA ILE A 43 4.76 0.94 -7.79
C ILE A 43 5.07 1.66 -6.48
N SER A 44 5.92 1.06 -5.65
CA SER A 44 6.27 1.62 -4.35
C SER A 44 7.01 2.94 -4.49
N ASP A 45 7.93 3.04 -5.44
CA ASP A 45 8.63 4.29 -5.73
C ASP A 45 7.65 5.38 -6.19
N HIS A 46 6.69 5.03 -7.04
CA HIS A 46 5.67 5.96 -7.50
C HIS A 46 4.81 6.47 -6.34
N VAL A 47 4.40 5.56 -5.44
CA VAL A 47 3.62 5.93 -4.26
C VAL A 47 4.41 6.93 -3.40
N GLN A 48 5.69 6.67 -3.20
CA GLN A 48 6.55 7.58 -2.44
C GLN A 48 6.62 8.96 -3.09
N GLU A 49 6.78 9.04 -4.41
CA GLU A 49 6.80 10.30 -5.14
C GLU A 49 5.50 11.07 -4.97
N VAL A 50 4.37 10.40 -5.10
CA VAL A 50 3.05 11.03 -4.95
C VAL A 50 2.88 11.58 -3.53
N CYS A 51 3.27 10.80 -2.53
CA CYS A 51 3.17 11.22 -1.13
C CYS A 51 4.02 12.46 -0.85
N TYR A 52 5.25 12.47 -1.33
CA TYR A 52 6.14 13.62 -1.14
C TYR A 52 5.61 14.87 -1.89
N ALA A 53 5.05 14.67 -3.08
CA ALA A 53 4.51 15.77 -3.87
C ALA A 53 3.31 16.46 -3.20
N ARG A 54 2.58 15.77 -2.35
CA ARG A 54 1.44 16.37 -1.63
C ARG A 54 1.87 17.36 -0.55
N GLY A 55 3.10 17.24 -0.05
CA GLY A 55 3.73 18.24 0.82
C GLY A 55 3.13 18.42 2.20
N HIS A 56 2.30 17.47 2.67
CA HIS A 56 1.73 17.47 4.02
C HIS A 56 1.86 16.10 4.65
N ALA A 57 1.66 16.04 5.97
CA ALA A 57 1.65 14.75 6.66
C ALA A 57 0.47 13.91 6.17
N MET A 58 0.76 12.68 5.75
CA MET A 58 -0.24 11.78 5.18
C MET A 58 -0.79 10.85 6.25
N ASN A 59 -2.10 10.61 6.26
CA ASN A 59 -2.62 9.54 7.10
C ASN A 59 -2.53 8.20 6.36
N VAL A 60 -2.62 7.12 7.12
CA VAL A 60 -2.46 5.76 6.58
C VAL A 60 -3.49 5.47 5.48
N GLU A 61 -4.72 5.95 5.65
CA GLU A 61 -5.78 5.73 4.66
C GLU A 61 -5.45 6.34 3.31
N GLU A 62 -4.93 7.57 3.31
CA GLU A 62 -4.54 8.25 2.07
C GLU A 62 -3.45 7.48 1.35
N ILE A 63 -2.46 6.99 2.09
CA ILE A 63 -1.35 6.22 1.51
C ILE A 63 -1.89 4.92 0.92
N GLN A 64 -2.77 4.23 1.63
CA GLN A 64 -3.37 2.99 1.14
C GLN A 64 -4.19 3.20 -0.13
N ASP A 65 -4.91 4.32 -0.22
CA ASP A 65 -5.65 4.68 -1.43
C ASP A 65 -4.70 4.88 -2.62
N ILE A 66 -3.58 5.55 -2.39
CA ILE A 66 -2.57 5.79 -3.43
C ILE A 66 -1.95 4.46 -3.89
N VAL A 67 -1.66 3.56 -2.96
CA VAL A 67 -1.12 2.22 -3.29
C VAL A 67 -2.11 1.44 -4.14
N GLU A 68 -3.37 1.41 -3.72
CA GLU A 68 -4.44 0.70 -4.41
C GLU A 68 -4.59 1.21 -5.84
N ASP A 69 -4.65 2.52 -6.02
CA ASP A 69 -4.77 3.14 -7.34
C ASP A 69 -3.55 2.82 -8.22
N ALA A 70 -2.36 2.83 -7.64
CA ALA A 70 -1.13 2.53 -8.38
C ALA A 70 -1.10 1.07 -8.85
N ILE A 71 -1.58 0.13 -8.03
CA ILE A 71 -1.68 -1.28 -8.44
C ILE A 71 -2.70 -1.41 -9.57
N MET A 72 -3.86 -0.80 -9.43
CA MET A 72 -4.92 -0.85 -10.45
C MET A 72 -4.46 -0.27 -11.78
N ALA A 73 -3.65 0.77 -11.75
CA ALA A 73 -3.12 1.41 -12.96
C ALA A 73 -2.25 0.47 -13.79
N THR A 74 -1.66 -0.56 -13.19
CA THR A 74 -0.87 -1.56 -13.93
C THR A 74 -1.74 -2.61 -14.62
N GLY A 75 -3.03 -2.66 -14.32
CA GLY A 75 -3.93 -3.70 -14.78
C GLY A 75 -3.91 -4.99 -13.94
N ALA A 76 -3.13 -5.02 -12.87
CA ALA A 76 -3.04 -6.17 -11.97
C ALA A 76 -4.23 -6.20 -11.00
N TYR A 77 -5.43 -6.39 -11.53
CA TYR A 77 -6.67 -6.25 -10.74
C TYR A 77 -6.80 -7.29 -9.63
N GLU A 78 -6.30 -8.50 -9.84
CA GLU A 78 -6.35 -9.52 -8.78
C GLU A 78 -5.45 -9.15 -7.61
N VAL A 79 -4.27 -8.58 -7.87
CA VAL A 79 -3.38 -8.09 -6.83
C VAL A 79 -4.04 -6.93 -6.07
N ALA A 80 -4.65 -5.99 -6.81
CA ALA A 80 -5.38 -4.87 -6.21
C ALA A 80 -6.50 -5.37 -5.30
N ARG A 81 -7.27 -6.36 -5.75
CA ARG A 81 -8.36 -6.95 -4.98
C ARG A 81 -7.86 -7.58 -3.67
N ARG A 82 -6.74 -8.30 -3.73
CA ARG A 82 -6.13 -8.90 -2.54
C ARG A 82 -5.57 -7.83 -1.61
N TYR A 83 -5.03 -6.76 -2.15
CA TYR A 83 -4.54 -5.65 -1.34
C TYR A 83 -5.70 -4.97 -0.59
N ILE A 84 -6.83 -4.75 -1.25
CA ILE A 84 -8.03 -4.18 -0.63
C ILE A 84 -8.48 -5.06 0.55
N THR A 85 -8.51 -6.37 0.37
CA THR A 85 -8.85 -7.31 1.44
C THR A 85 -7.84 -7.22 2.59
N TYR A 86 -6.55 -7.15 2.27
CA TYR A 86 -5.49 -7.06 3.26
C TYR A 86 -5.65 -5.80 4.12
N ARG A 87 -5.84 -4.64 3.49
CA ARG A 87 -5.98 -3.38 4.25
C ARG A 87 -7.24 -3.39 5.13
N TYR A 88 -8.31 -4.01 4.67
CA TYR A 88 -9.54 -4.14 5.44
C TYR A 88 -9.32 -5.00 6.68
N VAL A 89 -8.68 -6.16 6.54
CA VAL A 89 -8.38 -7.06 7.66
C VAL A 89 -7.47 -6.36 8.68
N GLN A 90 -6.45 -5.64 8.22
CA GLN A 90 -5.57 -4.89 9.12
C GLN A 90 -6.34 -3.80 9.87
N SER A 91 -7.29 -3.15 9.21
CA SER A 91 -8.15 -2.16 9.83
C SER A 91 -8.98 -2.76 10.97
N LEU A 92 -9.57 -3.94 10.75
CA LEU A 92 -10.35 -4.64 11.77
C LEU A 92 -9.49 -5.01 12.98
N LYS A 93 -8.27 -5.49 12.75
CA LYS A 93 -7.35 -5.85 13.83
C LYS A 93 -7.02 -4.65 14.71
N ARG A 94 -6.82 -3.48 14.10
CA ARG A 94 -6.51 -2.25 14.84
C ARG A 94 -7.71 -1.75 15.65
N THR A 95 -8.91 -2.00 15.17
CA THR A 95 -10.14 -1.54 15.86
C THR A 95 -10.42 -2.34 17.12
N HIS A 96 -9.98 -3.59 17.18
CA HIS A 96 -10.23 -4.49 18.31
C HIS A 96 -9.18 -4.37 19.42
N ASN A 97 -8.19 -3.54 19.25
CA ASN A 97 -7.17 -3.30 20.28
C ASN A 97 -7.53 -2.08 21.18
#